data_bcb9dce559ae2f020c86a10317a72fda
#
_entry.id   bcb9dce559ae2f020c86a10317a72fda
#
_cell.length_a   1.000
_cell.length_b   1.000
_cell.length_c   1.000
_cell.angle_alpha   90.00
_cell.angle_beta   90.00
_cell.angle_gamma   90.00
#
_symmetry.space_group_name_H-M   'P 1'
#
loop_
_entity.id
_entity.type
_entity.pdbx_description
1 polymer ?
#
loop_
_entity_poly.entity_id
_entity_poly.type
_entity_poly.pdbx_seq_one_letter_code
_entity_poly.pdbx_strand_id
1 'polypeptide(L)'
;MLNGERSIPRPLRWAMIGGGRLSQVGYKHRSGALRDNTAYQMVASAFDVDAARGREFGVNLGIAPERCYDNYQQLLTEEAKRADGIEVVTIATPNGTHYEITKAALNAGVHVICEKPLFLPLRKLRKLKRWLKRKN
;
A
#
# COMPACT_ATOMS: atom_id res chain seq x y z
N MET A 1 14.66 6.52 -13.35
CA MET A 1 15.47 6.33 -14.55
C MET A 1 14.74 6.96 -15.73
N LEU A 2 15.38 7.92 -16.37
CA LEU A 2 14.74 8.73 -17.41
C LEU A 2 14.69 8.03 -18.78
N ASN A 3 15.48 6.98 -18.95
CA ASN A 3 15.56 6.22 -20.20
C ASN A 3 14.70 4.94 -20.21
N GLY A 4 13.90 4.73 -19.18
CA GLY A 4 13.06 3.53 -19.03
C GLY A 4 13.79 2.24 -18.64
N GLU A 5 15.07 2.30 -18.37
CA GLU A 5 15.81 1.14 -17.83
C GLU A 5 15.39 0.83 -16.41
N ARG A 6 15.34 -0.45 -16.08
CA ARG A 6 14.99 -0.88 -14.73
C ARG A 6 16.20 -0.81 -13.79
N SER A 7 15.98 -0.27 -12.60
CA SER A 7 16.97 -0.32 -11.52
C SER A 7 16.97 -1.64 -10.74
N ILE A 8 15.91 -2.43 -10.87
CA ILE A 8 15.75 -3.72 -10.21
C ILE A 8 15.35 -4.80 -11.21
N PRO A 9 15.80 -6.05 -11.02
CA PRO A 9 15.61 -7.11 -12.01
C PRO A 9 14.20 -7.73 -12.02
N ARG A 10 13.34 -7.38 -11.09
CA ARG A 10 12.00 -7.93 -10.93
C ARG A 10 10.97 -6.85 -10.54
N PRO A 11 9.67 -7.09 -10.71
CA PRO A 11 8.64 -6.21 -10.18
C PRO A 11 8.75 -6.05 -8.66
N LEU A 12 8.42 -4.87 -8.15
CA LEU A 12 8.26 -4.64 -6.72
C LEU A 12 7.00 -5.37 -6.21
N ARG A 13 7.13 -6.04 -5.09
CA ARG A 13 5.98 -6.65 -4.40
C ARG A 13 5.15 -5.55 -3.75
N TRP A 14 3.94 -5.40 -4.22
CA TRP A 14 3.06 -4.28 -3.95
C TRP A 14 1.78 -4.73 -3.24
N ALA A 15 1.32 -3.91 -2.32
CA ALA A 15 0.02 -4.05 -1.69
C ALA A 15 -0.79 -2.76 -1.77
N MET A 16 -2.10 -2.88 -1.58
CA MET A 16 -2.99 -1.73 -1.46
C MET A 16 -3.80 -1.82 -0.17
N ILE A 17 -3.87 -0.69 0.54
CA ILE A 17 -4.71 -0.48 1.71
C ILE A 17 -5.81 0.50 1.33
N GLY A 18 -7.07 0.08 1.47
CA GLY A 18 -8.20 0.80 0.88
C GLY A 18 -8.23 0.65 -0.64
N GLY A 19 -9.00 1.46 -1.30
CA GLY A 19 -9.08 1.46 -2.76
C GLY A 19 -9.77 0.23 -3.37
N GLY A 20 -10.71 -0.38 -2.63
CA GLY A 20 -11.42 -1.59 -3.05
C GLY A 20 -12.32 -1.42 -4.27
N ARG A 21 -13.21 -2.39 -4.47
CA ARG A 21 -14.05 -2.54 -5.68
C ARG A 21 -14.77 -1.26 -6.10
N LEU A 22 -15.30 -0.50 -5.16
CA LEU A 22 -16.09 0.70 -5.44
C LEU A 22 -15.25 1.99 -5.52
N SER A 23 -13.94 1.89 -5.35
CA SER A 23 -13.05 3.05 -5.35
C SER A 23 -12.53 3.37 -6.75
N GLN A 24 -12.89 4.53 -7.26
CA GLN A 24 -12.33 5.04 -8.54
C GLN A 24 -10.83 5.33 -8.40
N VAL A 25 -10.40 5.83 -7.25
CA VAL A 25 -8.98 6.10 -6.96
C VAL A 25 -8.19 4.79 -6.90
N GLY A 26 -8.72 3.77 -6.25
CA GLY A 26 -8.12 2.44 -6.24
C GLY A 26 -7.95 1.86 -7.64
N TYR A 27 -8.96 1.99 -8.48
CA TYR A 27 -8.88 1.58 -9.88
C TYR A 27 -7.76 2.31 -10.64
N LYS A 28 -7.64 3.62 -10.46
CA LYS A 28 -6.59 4.41 -11.14
C LYS A 28 -5.19 3.96 -10.73
N HIS A 29 -4.96 3.72 -9.44
CA HIS A 29 -3.67 3.20 -8.96
C HIS A 29 -3.35 1.82 -9.55
N ARG A 30 -4.31 0.89 -9.51
CA ARG A 30 -4.10 -0.45 -10.08
C ARG A 30 -3.86 -0.40 -11.58
N SER A 31 -4.69 0.35 -12.29
CA SER A 31 -4.58 0.52 -13.73
C SER A 31 -3.23 1.10 -14.16
N GLY A 32 -2.73 2.11 -13.42
CA GLY A 32 -1.43 2.71 -13.69
C GLY A 32 -0.27 1.80 -13.35
N ALA A 33 -0.28 1.20 -12.17
CA ALA A 33 0.82 0.38 -11.67
C ALA A 33 0.98 -0.94 -12.43
N LEU A 34 -0.12 -1.53 -12.89
CA LEU A 34 -0.12 -2.85 -13.54
C LEU A 34 -0.13 -2.76 -15.08
N ARG A 35 -0.13 -1.58 -15.63
CA ARG A 35 -0.35 -1.34 -17.06
C ARG A 35 0.59 -2.11 -17.97
N ASP A 36 1.87 -2.12 -17.64
CA ASP A 36 2.91 -2.80 -18.43
C ASP A 36 3.39 -4.10 -17.79
N ASN A 37 2.83 -4.44 -16.63
CA ASN A 37 3.15 -5.63 -15.85
C ASN A 37 4.64 -5.79 -15.52
N THR A 38 5.38 -4.69 -15.46
CA THR A 38 6.83 -4.72 -15.31
C THR A 38 7.36 -4.15 -14.01
N ALA A 39 6.70 -3.09 -13.47
CA ALA A 39 7.22 -2.37 -12.31
C ALA A 39 6.67 -2.89 -10.98
N TYR A 40 5.41 -3.34 -10.95
CA TYR A 40 4.71 -3.77 -9.74
C TYR A 40 3.99 -5.10 -9.94
N GLN A 41 4.02 -5.91 -8.89
CA GLN A 41 3.19 -7.12 -8.77
C GLN A 41 2.34 -6.99 -7.51
N MET A 42 1.02 -7.02 -7.65
CA MET A 42 0.11 -6.98 -6.50
C MET A 42 0.08 -8.33 -5.81
N VAL A 43 0.61 -8.39 -4.60
CA VAL A 43 0.76 -9.65 -3.85
C VAL A 43 -0.10 -9.72 -2.59
N ALA A 44 -0.56 -8.58 -2.08
CA ALA A 44 -1.35 -8.52 -0.85
C ALA A 44 -2.33 -7.35 -0.87
N SER A 45 -3.33 -7.41 -0.02
CA SER A 45 -4.36 -6.37 0.07
C SER A 45 -5.03 -6.28 1.44
N ALA A 46 -5.51 -5.07 1.75
CA ALA A 46 -6.49 -4.79 2.78
C ALA A 46 -7.46 -3.74 2.19
N PHE A 47 -8.32 -4.18 1.27
CA PHE A 47 -9.07 -3.31 0.36
C PHE A 47 -10.24 -2.59 1.01
N ASP A 48 -10.86 -3.15 2.03
CA ASP A 48 -12.16 -2.69 2.49
C ASP A 48 -12.29 -2.81 4.01
N VAL A 49 -13.09 -1.92 4.60
CA VAL A 49 -13.49 -2.04 6.01
C VAL A 49 -14.38 -3.27 6.25
N ASP A 50 -15.15 -3.67 5.23
CA ASP A 50 -15.82 -4.97 5.20
C ASP A 50 -14.81 -6.03 4.73
N ALA A 51 -14.33 -6.84 5.68
CA ALA A 51 -13.29 -7.83 5.44
C ALA A 51 -13.68 -8.86 4.37
N ALA A 52 -14.93 -9.33 4.38
CA ALA A 52 -15.41 -10.32 3.40
C ALA A 52 -15.43 -9.75 1.98
N ARG A 53 -15.92 -8.53 1.82
CA ARG A 53 -15.95 -7.83 0.52
C ARG A 53 -14.52 -7.53 0.02
N GLY A 54 -13.64 -7.11 0.90
CA GLY A 54 -12.25 -6.86 0.55
C GLY A 54 -11.50 -8.12 0.13
N ARG A 55 -11.72 -9.23 0.82
CA ARG A 55 -11.12 -10.53 0.47
C ARG A 55 -11.62 -11.07 -0.86
N GLU A 56 -12.93 -11.03 -1.07
CA GLU A 56 -13.50 -11.45 -2.35
C GLU A 56 -12.89 -10.67 -3.52
N PHE A 57 -12.80 -9.36 -3.37
CA PHE A 57 -12.21 -8.51 -4.40
C PHE A 57 -10.73 -8.83 -4.64
N GLY A 58 -9.95 -9.04 -3.57
CA GLY A 58 -8.54 -9.42 -3.68
C GLY A 58 -8.35 -10.74 -4.41
N VAL A 59 -9.13 -11.75 -4.07
CA VAL A 59 -9.10 -13.06 -4.75
C VAL A 59 -9.48 -12.92 -6.23
N ASN A 60 -10.49 -12.12 -6.54
CA ASN A 60 -10.89 -11.86 -7.93
C ASN A 60 -9.80 -11.13 -8.75
N LEU A 61 -8.91 -10.40 -8.09
CA LEU A 61 -7.73 -9.78 -8.73
C LEU A 61 -6.53 -10.74 -8.84
N GLY A 62 -6.65 -11.97 -8.36
CA GLY A 62 -5.57 -12.95 -8.41
C GLY A 62 -4.63 -12.93 -7.22
N ILE A 63 -4.96 -12.22 -6.13
CA ILE A 63 -4.18 -12.24 -4.88
C ILE A 63 -4.47 -13.55 -4.15
N ALA A 64 -3.42 -14.19 -3.61
CA ALA A 64 -3.57 -15.38 -2.79
C ALA A 64 -4.52 -15.11 -1.61
N PRO A 65 -5.49 -15.99 -1.31
CA PRO A 65 -6.48 -15.76 -0.26
C PRO A 65 -5.87 -15.45 1.11
N GLU A 66 -4.78 -16.10 1.46
CA GLU A 66 -4.04 -15.89 2.72
C GLU A 66 -3.34 -14.53 2.80
N ARG A 67 -3.24 -13.82 1.70
CA ARG A 67 -2.65 -12.46 1.62
C ARG A 67 -3.70 -11.38 1.36
N CYS A 68 -4.97 -11.72 1.43
CA CYS A 68 -6.09 -10.79 1.47
C CYS A 68 -6.46 -10.55 2.93
N TYR A 69 -5.96 -9.47 3.52
CA TYR A 69 -6.06 -9.19 4.95
C TYR A 69 -7.31 -8.39 5.30
N ASP A 70 -7.74 -8.46 6.56
CA ASP A 70 -8.92 -7.76 7.05
C ASP A 70 -8.70 -6.26 7.24
N ASN A 71 -7.48 -5.88 7.62
CA ASN A 71 -7.11 -4.50 7.92
C ASN A 71 -5.61 -4.27 7.68
N TYR A 72 -5.20 -3.00 7.72
CA TYR A 72 -3.80 -2.66 7.45
C TYR A 72 -2.84 -3.14 8.55
N GLN A 73 -3.28 -3.21 9.80
CA GLN A 73 -2.45 -3.69 10.90
C GLN A 73 -2.06 -5.15 10.66
N GLN A 74 -3.03 -6.00 10.33
CA GLN A 74 -2.80 -7.39 10.00
C GLN A 74 -1.90 -7.53 8.77
N LEU A 75 -2.16 -6.77 7.71
CA LEU A 75 -1.34 -6.77 6.50
C LEU A 75 0.13 -6.48 6.83
N LEU A 76 0.40 -5.38 7.52
CA LEU A 76 1.78 -4.98 7.83
C LEU A 76 2.47 -5.98 8.75
N THR A 77 1.77 -6.51 9.74
CA THR A 77 2.32 -7.49 10.70
C THR A 77 2.65 -8.81 10.02
N GLU A 78 1.73 -9.36 9.24
CA GLU A 78 1.91 -10.67 8.61
C GLU A 78 2.91 -10.60 7.44
N GLU A 79 2.87 -9.55 6.64
CA GLU A 79 3.82 -9.39 5.54
C GLU A 79 5.25 -9.18 6.02
N ALA A 80 5.45 -8.54 7.16
CA ALA A 80 6.78 -8.37 7.76
C ALA A 80 7.45 -9.68 8.15
N LYS A 81 6.68 -10.74 8.37
CA LYS A 81 7.19 -12.08 8.72
C LYS A 81 7.61 -12.90 7.50
N ARG A 82 7.25 -12.47 6.30
CA ARG A 82 7.47 -13.22 5.06
C ARG A 82 8.80 -12.86 4.43
N ALA A 83 9.52 -13.86 3.91
CA ALA A 83 10.71 -13.63 3.08
C ALA A 83 10.35 -12.92 1.75
N ASP A 84 9.13 -13.16 1.24
CA ASP A 84 8.57 -12.53 0.04
C ASP A 84 7.53 -11.45 0.37
N GLY A 85 7.65 -10.80 1.51
CA GLY A 85 6.74 -9.75 1.96
C GLY A 85 6.73 -8.51 1.05
N ILE A 86 5.74 -7.65 1.26
CA ILE A 86 5.58 -6.43 0.47
C ILE A 86 6.76 -5.48 0.64
N GLU A 87 7.07 -4.75 -0.44
CA GLU A 87 8.13 -3.73 -0.47
C GLU A 87 7.53 -2.32 -0.54
N VAL A 88 6.35 -2.19 -1.12
CA VAL A 88 5.66 -0.90 -1.29
C VAL A 88 4.17 -1.07 -1.08
N VAL A 89 3.54 -0.07 -0.49
CA VAL A 89 2.10 -0.03 -0.26
C VAL A 89 1.50 1.27 -0.78
N THR A 90 0.36 1.16 -1.44
CA THR A 90 -0.47 2.33 -1.78
C THR A 90 -1.59 2.47 -0.76
N ILE A 91 -1.72 3.67 -0.19
CA ILE A 91 -2.77 4.02 0.77
C ILE A 91 -3.82 4.86 0.06
N ALA A 92 -5.00 4.28 -0.14
CA ALA A 92 -6.15 4.89 -0.80
C ALA A 92 -7.40 4.80 0.11
N THR A 93 -7.23 5.17 1.36
CA THR A 93 -8.24 5.18 2.42
C THR A 93 -8.81 6.60 2.61
N PRO A 94 -9.84 6.80 3.45
CA PRO A 94 -10.33 8.14 3.78
C PRO A 94 -9.24 9.05 4.35
N ASN A 95 -9.31 10.33 4.03
CA ASN A 95 -8.27 11.33 4.33
C ASN A 95 -7.78 11.33 5.79
N GLY A 96 -8.68 11.17 6.75
CA GLY A 96 -8.33 11.18 8.17
C GLY A 96 -7.44 10.04 8.63
N THR A 97 -7.31 8.98 7.84
CA THR A 97 -6.56 7.76 8.17
C THR A 97 -5.15 7.75 7.60
N HIS A 98 -4.80 8.66 6.70
CA HIS A 98 -3.53 8.65 5.97
C HIS A 98 -2.31 8.69 6.89
N TYR A 99 -2.33 9.52 7.93
CA TYR A 99 -1.19 9.69 8.84
C TYR A 99 -0.85 8.40 9.59
N GLU A 100 -1.84 7.78 10.21
CA GLU A 100 -1.62 6.60 11.04
C GLU A 100 -1.16 5.40 10.21
N ILE A 101 -1.77 5.21 9.04
CA ILE A 101 -1.41 4.11 8.14
C ILE A 101 -0.02 4.34 7.55
N THR A 102 0.28 5.56 7.10
CA THR A 102 1.61 5.91 6.56
C THR A 102 2.69 5.67 7.60
N LYS A 103 2.48 6.13 8.83
CA LYS A 103 3.43 5.94 9.93
C LYS A 103 3.66 4.47 10.24
N ALA A 104 2.59 3.67 10.27
CA ALA A 104 2.69 2.24 10.51
C ALA A 104 3.46 1.52 9.40
N ALA A 105 3.20 1.85 8.13
CA ALA A 105 3.90 1.27 6.98
C ALA A 105 5.40 1.62 7.00
N LEU A 106 5.75 2.88 7.24
CA LEU A 106 7.14 3.31 7.35
C LEU A 106 7.86 2.64 8.54
N ASN A 107 7.16 2.45 9.66
CA ASN A 107 7.68 1.71 10.80
C ASN A 107 7.97 0.24 10.47
N ALA A 108 7.17 -0.35 9.61
CA ALA A 108 7.37 -1.71 9.11
C ALA A 108 8.45 -1.82 8.02
N GLY A 109 9.09 -0.71 7.64
CA GLY A 109 10.13 -0.69 6.61
C GLY A 109 9.60 -0.74 5.18
N VAL A 110 8.33 -0.41 4.97
CA VAL A 110 7.65 -0.46 3.66
C VAL A 110 7.62 0.93 3.02
N HIS A 111 7.93 1.00 1.74
CA HIS A 111 7.77 2.24 0.97
C HIS A 111 6.29 2.59 0.79
N VAL A 112 5.98 3.89 0.79
CA VAL A 112 4.59 4.36 0.82
C VAL A 112 4.28 5.26 -0.37
N ILE A 113 3.18 4.94 -1.05
CA ILE A 113 2.48 5.82 -1.99
C ILE A 113 1.17 6.19 -1.30
N CYS A 114 1.01 7.45 -0.91
CA CYS A 114 -0.19 7.89 -0.19
C CYS A 114 -0.99 8.87 -1.03
N GLU A 115 -2.32 8.67 -1.08
CA GLU A 115 -3.24 9.58 -1.73
C GLU A 115 -3.23 10.96 -1.07
N LYS A 116 -3.57 11.96 -1.87
CA LYS A 116 -3.73 13.35 -1.40
C LYS A 116 -5.11 13.52 -0.72
N PRO A 117 -5.25 14.47 0.19
CA PRO A 117 -4.20 15.24 0.83
C PRO A 117 -3.38 14.34 1.76
N LEU A 118 -2.06 14.59 1.81
CA LEU A 118 -1.17 13.69 2.56
C LEU A 118 -1.57 13.61 4.03
N PHE A 119 -1.67 14.76 4.71
CA PHE A 119 -2.12 14.81 6.11
C PHE A 119 -2.91 16.08 6.42
N LEU A 120 -3.91 15.94 7.28
CA LEU A 120 -4.66 17.02 7.89
C LEU A 120 -4.72 16.76 9.40
N PRO A 121 -4.38 17.70 10.26
CA PRO A 121 -3.80 19.04 10.01
C PRO A 121 -2.27 19.01 9.82
N LEU A 122 -1.71 20.15 9.42
CA LEU A 122 -0.28 20.33 9.13
C LEU A 122 0.68 19.87 10.25
N ARG A 123 0.24 19.91 11.50
CA ARG A 123 0.98 19.41 12.67
C ARG A 123 1.37 17.93 12.52
N LYS A 124 0.55 17.10 11.89
CA LYS A 124 0.83 15.67 11.65
C LYS A 124 1.99 15.50 10.67
N LEU A 125 2.02 16.30 9.62
CA LEU A 125 3.14 16.32 8.66
C LEU A 125 4.46 16.71 9.34
N ARG A 126 4.44 17.74 10.20
CA ARG A 126 5.60 18.17 10.97
C ARG A 126 6.10 17.09 11.93
N LYS A 127 5.20 16.35 12.58
CA LYS A 127 5.54 15.22 13.44
C LYS A 127 6.22 14.10 12.65
N LEU A 128 5.66 13.72 11.50
CA LEU A 128 6.24 12.68 10.66
C LEU A 128 7.63 13.07 10.16
N LYS A 129 7.79 14.32 9.70
CA LYS A 129 9.09 14.83 9.23
C LYS A 129 10.16 14.74 10.31
N ARG A 130 9.83 15.10 11.57
CA ARG A 130 10.75 14.98 12.71
C ARG A 130 11.09 13.53 13.02
N TRP A 131 10.09 12.65 12.95
CA TRP A 131 10.28 11.21 13.20
C TRP A 131 11.19 10.58 12.14
N LEU A 132 10.97 10.87 10.84
CA LEU A 132 11.82 10.38 9.75
C LEU A 132 13.28 10.83 9.91
N LYS A 133 13.52 12.09 10.30
CA LYS A 133 14.87 12.58 10.56
C LYS A 133 15.60 11.86 11.69
N ARG A 134 14.88 11.31 12.67
CA ARG A 134 15.47 10.53 13.77
C ARG A 134 15.77 9.08 13.40
N LYS A 135 15.15 8.57 12.36
CA LYS A 135 15.36 7.20 11.86
C LYS A 135 16.56 7.10 10.90
N ASN A 136 16.92 8.20 10.29
CA ASN A 136 18.09 8.32 9.43
C ASN A 136 19.27 8.92 10.18
#